data_f323d50ee431be92655ae3f3b4982c18
#
_entry.id   f323d50ee431be92655ae3f3b4982c18
#
_cell.length_a   1.000
_cell.length_b   1.000
_cell.length_c   1.000
_cell.angle_alpha   90.00
_cell.angle_beta   90.00
_cell.angle_gamma   90.00
#
_symmetry.space_group_name_H-M   'P 1'
#
loop_
_entity.id
_entity.type
_entity.pdbx_description
1 polymer ?
#
loop_
_entity_poly.entity_id
_entity_poly.type
_entity_poly.pdbx_seq_one_letter_code
_entity_poly.pdbx_strand_id
1 'polypeptide(L)'
;MKKILALIMVLCMIVALGAISASADEPVTLTYAEVNPVDGTVVGDVALAFKEKLEELSGGAVVVDIQAGGVMGDEKTVLANILGGDTSVDIVRISAFALNQYGAIKSVFLTLPYVFTSEDHYWKFVESDLAKEMLAESKEVGLPFNGLAYGEEGFRHFFSKVDIQTIEDLKGLKIRVSDDPIMTGLVKGLGAAFTPVSFGELYTSLQTGVVDAAEQPITNYLSNSFQEVAPYMLKDGHTLGTIELIATDTALDKLTDEQKAMVQEAADYAMQVCKESVTLKQEEAQQKLIDMGCTVTEVEDKTPWQEATKDVLEANIAGMEDIYEAIMALQ
;
A
#
# COMPACT_ATOMS: atom_id res chain seq x y z
N MET A 1 -54.22 -46.93 -16.89
CA MET A 1 -52.84 -47.14 -16.40
C MET A 1 -51.83 -46.17 -17.00
N LYS A 2 -51.72 -46.02 -18.33
CA LYS A 2 -50.72 -45.11 -18.97
C LYS A 2 -50.89 -43.62 -18.59
N LYS A 3 -52.11 -43.13 -18.35
CA LYS A 3 -52.36 -41.70 -17.96
C LYS A 3 -52.04 -41.41 -16.49
N ILE A 4 -52.11 -42.41 -15.61
CA ILE A 4 -51.75 -42.30 -14.19
C ILE A 4 -50.23 -42.31 -14.02
N LEU A 5 -49.51 -43.09 -14.84
CA LEU A 5 -48.04 -43.12 -14.82
C LEU A 5 -47.42 -41.79 -15.32
N ALA A 6 -48.05 -41.16 -16.33
CA ALA A 6 -47.62 -39.86 -16.83
C ALA A 6 -47.84 -38.76 -15.79
N LEU A 7 -48.91 -38.81 -14.98
CA LEU A 7 -49.17 -37.82 -13.93
C LEU A 7 -48.21 -37.93 -12.75
N ILE A 8 -47.81 -39.16 -12.39
CA ILE A 8 -46.80 -39.41 -11.33
C ILE A 8 -45.42 -38.94 -11.77
N MET A 9 -45.05 -39.14 -13.05
CA MET A 9 -43.74 -38.68 -13.57
C MET A 9 -43.66 -37.15 -13.65
N VAL A 10 -44.71 -36.43 -13.96
CA VAL A 10 -44.80 -34.96 -13.94
C VAL A 10 -44.76 -34.43 -12.50
N LEU A 11 -45.41 -35.12 -11.56
CA LEU A 11 -45.38 -34.71 -10.15
C LEU A 11 -44.01 -34.94 -9.51
N CYS A 12 -43.27 -35.99 -9.88
CA CYS A 12 -41.89 -36.21 -9.44
C CYS A 12 -40.89 -35.19 -10.04
N MET A 13 -41.09 -34.71 -11.28
CA MET A 13 -40.29 -33.65 -11.84
C MET A 13 -40.55 -32.28 -11.19
N ILE A 14 -41.76 -32.00 -10.76
CA ILE A 14 -42.09 -30.74 -10.07
C ILE A 14 -41.52 -30.74 -8.64
N VAL A 15 -41.45 -31.89 -7.97
CA VAL A 15 -40.81 -32.02 -6.65
C VAL A 15 -39.29 -31.94 -6.73
N ALA A 16 -38.70 -32.37 -7.85
CA ALA A 16 -37.23 -32.26 -8.05
C ALA A 16 -36.77 -30.83 -8.42
N LEU A 17 -37.66 -29.96 -8.95
CA LEU A 17 -37.34 -28.55 -9.20
C LEU A 17 -37.65 -27.64 -7.99
N GLY A 18 -38.27 -28.16 -6.93
CA GLY A 18 -38.64 -27.38 -5.73
C GLY A 18 -37.66 -27.45 -4.57
N ALA A 19 -36.50 -28.10 -4.74
CA ALA A 19 -35.54 -28.36 -3.66
C ALA A 19 -34.17 -27.70 -3.83
N ILE A 20 -34.07 -26.62 -4.60
CA ILE A 20 -32.91 -25.75 -4.58
C ILE A 20 -33.40 -24.30 -4.39
N SER A 21 -34.08 -24.06 -3.30
CA SER A 21 -34.03 -22.80 -2.60
C SER A 21 -32.95 -23.01 -1.52
N ALA A 22 -31.69 -23.09 -1.90
CA ALA A 22 -30.67 -22.65 -1.01
C ALA A 22 -31.04 -21.20 -0.70
N SER A 23 -31.39 -20.91 0.53
CA SER A 23 -31.35 -19.54 1.05
C SER A 23 -29.94 -19.10 0.77
N ALA A 24 -29.73 -18.33 -0.28
CA ALA A 24 -28.47 -17.65 -0.45
C ALA A 24 -28.42 -16.69 0.74
N ASP A 25 -27.61 -17.03 1.74
CA ASP A 25 -27.29 -16.07 2.79
C ASP A 25 -26.84 -14.79 2.10
N GLU A 26 -27.21 -13.65 2.65
CA GLU A 26 -26.73 -12.37 2.10
C GLU A 26 -25.19 -12.39 2.09
N PRO A 27 -24.55 -11.94 1.00
CA PRO A 27 -23.10 -11.97 0.90
C PRO A 27 -22.48 -11.15 2.02
N VAL A 28 -21.37 -11.62 2.57
CA VAL A 28 -20.57 -10.85 3.51
C VAL A 28 -19.88 -9.76 2.71
N THR A 29 -20.13 -8.50 3.08
CA THR A 29 -19.45 -7.36 2.46
C THR A 29 -18.23 -6.97 3.30
N LEU A 30 -17.06 -6.87 2.66
CA LEU A 30 -15.84 -6.36 3.25
C LEU A 30 -15.54 -4.97 2.67
N THR A 31 -15.45 -3.96 3.54
CA THR A 31 -15.06 -2.60 3.15
C THR A 31 -13.54 -2.52 3.04
N TYR A 32 -13.05 -2.18 1.84
CA TYR A 32 -11.62 -2.00 1.54
C TYR A 32 -11.28 -0.51 1.50
N ALA A 33 -10.41 -0.04 2.40
CA ALA A 33 -9.96 1.36 2.45
C ALA A 33 -8.66 1.59 1.69
N GLU A 34 -8.66 2.62 0.81
CA GLU A 34 -7.50 3.06 0.02
C GLU A 34 -7.43 4.59 -0.01
N VAL A 35 -6.26 5.15 0.31
CA VAL A 35 -6.06 6.60 0.34
C VAL A 35 -5.87 7.21 -1.05
N ASN A 36 -5.34 6.45 -2.00
CA ASN A 36 -5.13 6.90 -3.38
C ASN A 36 -6.35 6.61 -4.27
N PRO A 37 -6.47 7.27 -5.42
CA PRO A 37 -7.40 6.87 -6.47
C PRO A 37 -7.11 5.46 -6.98
N VAL A 38 -8.16 4.73 -7.40
CA VAL A 38 -8.00 3.41 -8.04
C VAL A 38 -7.34 3.56 -9.41
N ASP A 39 -7.82 4.52 -10.19
CA ASP A 39 -7.38 4.68 -11.58
C ASP A 39 -5.92 5.14 -11.67
N GLY A 40 -5.14 4.42 -12.47
CA GLY A 40 -3.78 4.81 -12.83
C GLY A 40 -2.71 4.53 -11.76
N THR A 41 -3.06 3.90 -10.63
CA THR A 41 -2.13 3.56 -9.55
C THR A 41 -1.86 2.07 -9.48
N VAL A 42 -0.68 1.69 -8.98
CA VAL A 42 -0.35 0.29 -8.65
C VAL A 42 -1.28 -0.24 -7.55
N VAL A 43 -1.52 0.58 -6.52
CA VAL A 43 -2.41 0.20 -5.40
C VAL A 43 -3.88 0.06 -5.81
N GLY A 44 -4.30 0.76 -6.87
CA GLY A 44 -5.60 0.56 -7.48
C GLY A 44 -5.72 -0.79 -8.16
N ASP A 45 -4.69 -1.23 -8.89
CA ASP A 45 -4.65 -2.58 -9.48
C ASP A 45 -4.68 -3.65 -8.38
N VAL A 46 -3.97 -3.44 -7.27
CA VAL A 46 -4.00 -4.33 -6.10
C VAL A 46 -5.42 -4.44 -5.53
N ALA A 47 -6.11 -3.31 -5.33
CA ALA A 47 -7.47 -3.30 -4.78
C ALA A 47 -8.46 -4.03 -5.69
N LEU A 48 -8.37 -3.80 -7.01
CA LEU A 48 -9.22 -4.46 -8.01
C LEU A 48 -8.93 -5.96 -8.08
N ALA A 49 -7.65 -6.35 -8.13
CA ALA A 49 -7.25 -7.75 -8.18
C ALA A 49 -7.69 -8.52 -6.92
N PHE A 50 -7.53 -7.93 -5.73
CA PHE A 50 -8.02 -8.49 -4.49
C PHE A 50 -9.54 -8.72 -4.53
N LYS A 51 -10.29 -7.69 -4.93
CA LYS A 51 -11.74 -7.77 -5.07
C LYS A 51 -12.16 -8.87 -6.03
N GLU A 52 -11.68 -8.81 -7.26
CA GLU A 52 -12.07 -9.76 -8.31
C GLU A 52 -11.76 -11.20 -7.90
N LYS A 53 -10.55 -11.42 -7.33
CA LYS A 53 -10.13 -12.76 -6.93
C LYS A 53 -10.95 -13.29 -5.76
N LEU A 54 -11.22 -12.48 -4.74
CA LEU A 54 -12.01 -12.91 -3.59
C LEU A 54 -13.47 -13.20 -3.96
N GLU A 55 -14.07 -12.36 -4.79
CA GLU A 55 -15.44 -12.56 -5.29
C GLU A 55 -15.53 -13.81 -6.18
N GLU A 56 -14.50 -14.09 -7.01
CA GLU A 56 -14.39 -15.31 -7.79
C GLU A 56 -14.32 -16.56 -6.90
N LEU A 57 -13.36 -16.59 -5.96
CA LEU A 57 -13.11 -17.73 -5.08
C LEU A 57 -14.32 -18.07 -4.21
N SER A 58 -15.00 -17.04 -3.69
CA SER A 58 -16.17 -17.22 -2.84
C SER A 58 -17.48 -17.47 -3.61
N GLY A 59 -17.44 -17.42 -4.95
CA GLY A 59 -18.65 -17.49 -5.78
C GLY A 59 -19.64 -16.37 -5.47
N GLY A 60 -19.16 -15.21 -5.02
CA GLY A 60 -19.97 -14.06 -4.63
C GLY A 60 -20.52 -14.13 -3.19
N ALA A 61 -20.15 -15.12 -2.38
CA ALA A 61 -20.52 -15.19 -0.98
C ALA A 61 -19.79 -14.16 -0.11
N VAL A 62 -18.63 -13.68 -0.56
CA VAL A 62 -17.91 -12.53 0.00
C VAL A 62 -17.73 -11.52 -1.11
N VAL A 63 -18.10 -10.27 -0.88
CA VAL A 63 -17.96 -9.16 -1.83
C VAL A 63 -17.11 -8.05 -1.22
N VAL A 64 -16.39 -7.30 -2.06
CA VAL A 64 -15.52 -6.22 -1.61
C VAL A 64 -16.05 -4.87 -2.08
N ASP A 65 -16.25 -3.96 -1.14
CA ASP A 65 -16.62 -2.57 -1.39
C ASP A 65 -15.38 -1.68 -1.26
N ILE A 66 -14.83 -1.23 -2.39
CA ILE A 66 -13.61 -0.41 -2.41
C ILE A 66 -13.96 1.05 -2.16
N GLN A 67 -13.45 1.60 -1.05
CA GLN A 67 -13.56 2.99 -0.63
C GLN A 67 -12.21 3.70 -0.88
N ALA A 68 -11.99 4.17 -2.10
CA ALA A 68 -10.74 4.77 -2.54
C ALA A 68 -10.75 6.30 -2.47
N GLY A 69 -9.58 6.93 -2.71
CA GLY A 69 -9.44 8.39 -2.71
C GLY A 69 -9.56 9.02 -1.34
N GLY A 70 -9.26 8.27 -0.28
CA GLY A 70 -9.25 8.77 1.08
C GLY A 70 -10.62 9.06 1.68
N VAL A 71 -11.71 8.49 1.13
CA VAL A 71 -13.09 8.73 1.65
C VAL A 71 -13.27 8.22 3.08
N MET A 72 -12.47 7.23 3.51
CA MET A 72 -12.45 6.73 4.89
C MET A 72 -11.46 7.50 5.80
N GLY A 73 -10.77 8.51 5.26
CA GLY A 73 -9.70 9.24 5.90
C GLY A 73 -8.32 8.87 5.34
N ASP A 74 -7.28 9.53 5.84
CA ASP A 74 -5.90 9.12 5.59
C ASP A 74 -5.52 7.86 6.39
N GLU A 75 -4.38 7.24 6.08
CA GLU A 75 -3.94 5.99 6.72
C GLU A 75 -3.86 6.10 8.24
N LYS A 76 -3.39 7.24 8.77
CA LYS A 76 -3.31 7.49 10.22
C LYS A 76 -4.69 7.53 10.87
N THR A 77 -5.65 8.19 10.22
CA THR A 77 -7.05 8.28 10.67
C THR A 77 -7.71 6.89 10.67
N VAL A 78 -7.54 6.14 9.58
CA VAL A 78 -8.10 4.79 9.45
C VAL A 78 -7.53 3.87 10.53
N LEU A 79 -6.21 3.84 10.72
CA LEU A 79 -5.57 3.02 11.76
C LEU A 79 -6.00 3.44 13.17
N ALA A 80 -6.09 4.75 13.45
CA ALA A 80 -6.56 5.25 14.75
C ALA A 80 -8.00 4.82 15.04
N ASN A 81 -8.88 4.83 14.03
CA ASN A 81 -10.25 4.36 14.15
C ASN A 81 -10.30 2.85 14.44
N ILE A 82 -9.54 2.02 13.70
CA ILE A 82 -9.44 0.57 13.93
C ILE A 82 -8.95 0.29 15.37
N LEU A 83 -7.90 0.98 15.82
CA LEU A 83 -7.38 0.86 17.18
C LEU A 83 -8.40 1.34 18.24
N GLY A 84 -9.25 2.30 17.89
CA GLY A 84 -10.37 2.77 18.70
C GLY A 84 -11.58 1.82 18.73
N GLY A 85 -11.54 0.72 17.98
CA GLY A 85 -12.62 -0.27 17.91
C GLY A 85 -13.68 0.03 16.85
N ASP A 86 -13.41 0.91 15.89
CA ASP A 86 -14.29 1.11 14.73
C ASP A 86 -14.25 -0.15 13.83
N THR A 87 -15.41 -0.58 13.39
CA THR A 87 -15.62 -1.76 12.54
C THR A 87 -16.09 -1.42 11.14
N SER A 88 -16.00 -0.15 10.74
CA SER A 88 -16.44 0.32 9.42
C SER A 88 -15.50 -0.08 8.29
N VAL A 89 -14.24 -0.45 8.62
CA VAL A 89 -13.22 -0.87 7.67
C VAL A 89 -12.80 -2.31 7.97
N ASP A 90 -12.75 -3.14 6.96
CA ASP A 90 -12.43 -4.56 7.04
C ASP A 90 -11.02 -4.87 6.52
N ILE A 91 -10.70 -4.34 5.34
CA ILE A 91 -9.42 -4.50 4.66
C ILE A 91 -8.83 -3.11 4.44
N VAL A 92 -7.54 -2.96 4.68
CA VAL A 92 -6.83 -1.69 4.44
C VAL A 92 -5.54 -1.98 3.71
N ARG A 93 -5.29 -1.22 2.63
CA ARG A 93 -3.93 -1.08 2.13
C ARG A 93 -3.28 0.10 2.86
N ILE A 94 -2.19 -0.15 3.49
CA ILE A 94 -1.40 0.86 4.21
C ILE A 94 0.04 0.90 3.71
N SER A 95 0.66 2.07 3.82
CA SER A 95 2.11 2.22 3.69
C SER A 95 2.81 1.67 4.94
N ALA A 96 3.97 1.02 4.79
CA ALA A 96 4.77 0.55 5.92
C ALA A 96 5.12 1.67 6.91
N PHE A 97 5.25 2.92 6.45
CA PHE A 97 5.46 4.08 7.33
C PHE A 97 4.36 4.26 8.38
N ALA A 98 3.13 3.90 8.06
CA ALA A 98 2.01 4.06 8.97
C ALA A 98 2.10 3.13 10.19
N LEU A 99 2.83 2.01 10.10
CA LEU A 99 2.99 1.03 11.17
C LEU A 99 4.10 1.36 12.18
N ASN A 100 5.11 2.13 11.79
CA ASN A 100 6.29 2.43 12.61
C ASN A 100 5.96 3.04 13.99
N GLN A 101 4.77 3.63 14.16
CA GLN A 101 4.34 4.26 15.41
C GLN A 101 3.55 3.33 16.34
N TYR A 102 3.25 2.10 15.91
CA TYR A 102 2.34 1.19 16.64
C TYR A 102 3.03 -0.04 17.24
N GLY A 103 4.37 0.01 17.36
CA GLY A 103 5.14 -1.03 18.05
C GLY A 103 5.61 -2.18 17.16
N ALA A 104 5.31 -2.17 15.87
CA ALA A 104 5.87 -3.07 14.88
C ALA A 104 7.28 -2.61 14.53
N ILE A 105 8.27 -2.96 15.36
CA ILE A 105 9.64 -2.42 15.25
C ILE A 105 10.43 -2.99 14.07
N LYS A 106 10.13 -4.21 13.63
CA LYS A 106 10.77 -4.81 12.45
C LYS A 106 10.31 -4.14 11.16
N SER A 107 9.07 -3.63 11.11
CA SER A 107 8.53 -2.91 9.95
C SER A 107 9.33 -1.65 9.60
N VAL A 108 10.15 -1.12 10.51
CA VAL A 108 11.05 0.01 10.25
C VAL A 108 12.02 -0.27 9.10
N PHE A 109 12.46 -1.52 8.92
CA PHE A 109 13.37 -1.90 7.84
C PHE A 109 12.76 -1.71 6.44
N LEU A 110 11.42 -1.74 6.34
CA LEU A 110 10.69 -1.52 5.08
C LEU A 110 10.67 -0.04 4.68
N THR A 111 11.08 0.86 5.58
CA THR A 111 10.99 2.31 5.43
C THR A 111 12.34 3.01 5.47
N LEU A 112 13.41 2.29 5.87
CA LEU A 112 14.75 2.83 5.96
C LEU A 112 15.30 3.26 4.60
N PRO A 113 15.98 4.41 4.51
CA PRO A 113 16.56 4.89 3.26
C PRO A 113 17.56 3.90 2.68
N TYR A 114 17.44 3.62 1.38
CA TYR A 114 18.38 2.83 0.57
C TYR A 114 18.62 1.39 1.04
N VAL A 115 17.75 0.82 1.88
CA VAL A 115 17.81 -0.61 2.26
C VAL A 115 17.50 -1.49 1.07
N PHE A 116 16.41 -1.24 0.38
CA PHE A 116 16.14 -1.92 -0.88
C PHE A 116 16.80 -1.17 -2.03
N THR A 117 17.64 -1.87 -2.79
CA THR A 117 18.46 -1.29 -3.88
C THR A 117 17.83 -1.47 -5.25
N SER A 118 16.84 -2.35 -5.36
CA SER A 118 16.06 -2.60 -6.57
C SER A 118 14.73 -3.27 -6.21
N GLU A 119 13.77 -3.26 -7.16
CA GLU A 119 12.52 -4.01 -7.03
C GLU A 119 12.79 -5.53 -6.92
N ASP A 120 13.76 -6.07 -7.67
CA ASP A 120 14.17 -7.48 -7.58
C ASP A 120 14.66 -7.86 -6.17
N HIS A 121 15.49 -7.00 -5.55
CA HIS A 121 15.93 -7.20 -4.17
C HIS A 121 14.73 -7.23 -3.20
N TYR A 122 13.78 -6.31 -3.36
CA TYR A 122 12.59 -6.26 -2.55
C TYR A 122 11.71 -7.51 -2.71
N TRP A 123 11.47 -7.95 -3.94
CA TRP A 123 10.64 -9.13 -4.16
C TRP A 123 11.28 -10.43 -3.66
N LYS A 124 12.62 -10.54 -3.70
CA LYS A 124 13.32 -11.65 -3.01
C LYS A 124 13.10 -11.60 -1.50
N PHE A 125 13.07 -10.40 -0.91
CA PHE A 125 12.72 -10.24 0.50
C PHE A 125 11.26 -10.69 0.75
N VAL A 126 10.29 -10.24 -0.03
CA VAL A 126 8.86 -10.61 0.12
C VAL A 126 8.66 -12.13 0.07
N GLU A 127 9.42 -12.83 -0.76
CA GLU A 127 9.36 -14.29 -0.88
C GLU A 127 10.07 -15.04 0.26
N SER A 128 10.78 -14.34 1.15
CA SER A 128 11.56 -14.92 2.25
C SER A 128 10.70 -15.28 3.49
N ASP A 129 11.24 -16.13 4.35
CA ASP A 129 10.61 -16.43 5.64
C ASP A 129 10.69 -15.23 6.60
N LEU A 130 11.71 -14.36 6.45
CA LEU A 130 11.81 -13.13 7.22
C LEU A 130 10.63 -12.18 6.95
N ALA A 131 10.22 -12.03 5.70
CA ALA A 131 9.06 -11.21 5.36
C ALA A 131 7.77 -11.74 6.01
N LYS A 132 7.57 -13.06 6.03
CA LYS A 132 6.42 -13.68 6.71
C LYS A 132 6.44 -13.44 8.22
N GLU A 133 7.62 -13.53 8.83
CA GLU A 133 7.80 -13.22 10.26
C GLU A 133 7.48 -11.74 10.56
N MET A 134 7.96 -10.83 9.70
CA MET A 134 7.68 -9.40 9.85
C MET A 134 6.19 -9.08 9.64
N LEU A 135 5.54 -9.73 8.69
CA LEU A 135 4.11 -9.57 8.42
C LEU A 135 3.24 -9.99 9.63
N ALA A 136 3.69 -11.00 10.39
CA ALA A 136 3.00 -11.45 11.60
C ALA A 136 3.21 -10.51 12.81
N GLU A 137 4.19 -9.60 12.77
CA GLU A 137 4.60 -8.77 13.90
C GLU A 137 3.44 -7.91 14.44
N SER A 138 2.61 -7.34 13.58
CA SER A 138 1.45 -6.54 13.99
C SER A 138 0.56 -7.30 14.97
N LYS A 139 0.32 -8.59 14.72
CA LYS A 139 -0.46 -9.44 15.62
C LYS A 139 0.28 -9.82 16.88
N GLU A 140 1.58 -10.06 16.79
CA GLU A 140 2.43 -10.40 17.94
C GLU A 140 2.49 -9.26 18.97
N VAL A 141 2.50 -8.02 18.52
CA VAL A 141 2.48 -6.82 19.39
C VAL A 141 1.06 -6.44 19.85
N GLY A 142 0.05 -7.22 19.47
CA GLY A 142 -1.33 -7.07 19.98
C GLY A 142 -2.18 -6.07 19.22
N LEU A 143 -1.86 -5.72 17.97
CA LEU A 143 -2.71 -4.89 17.13
C LEU A 143 -3.97 -5.66 16.67
N PRO A 144 -5.12 -4.99 16.50
CA PRO A 144 -6.39 -5.64 16.18
C PRO A 144 -6.56 -5.92 14.67
N PHE A 145 -5.46 -6.29 14.01
CA PHE A 145 -5.43 -6.65 12.59
C PHE A 145 -4.29 -7.60 12.28
N ASN A 146 -4.36 -8.25 11.12
CA ASN A 146 -3.41 -9.22 10.64
C ASN A 146 -2.82 -8.73 9.31
N GLY A 147 -1.49 -8.77 9.16
CA GLY A 147 -0.84 -8.59 7.88
C GLY A 147 -1.18 -9.77 6.96
N LEU A 148 -1.63 -9.47 5.75
CA LEU A 148 -1.96 -10.47 4.75
C LEU A 148 -0.82 -10.66 3.75
N ALA A 149 -0.29 -9.58 3.20
CA ALA A 149 0.76 -9.61 2.20
C ALA A 149 1.47 -8.25 2.06
N TYR A 150 2.73 -8.28 1.61
CA TYR A 150 3.50 -7.11 1.21
C TYR A 150 3.47 -6.90 -0.30
N GLY A 151 3.38 -5.63 -0.72
CA GLY A 151 3.54 -5.17 -2.08
C GLY A 151 4.31 -3.86 -2.14
N GLU A 152 4.36 -3.27 -3.33
CA GLU A 152 5.06 -2.01 -3.54
C GLU A 152 4.27 -1.06 -4.46
N GLU A 153 4.66 0.20 -4.47
CA GLU A 153 4.15 1.23 -5.38
C GLU A 153 5.28 1.92 -6.16
N GLY A 154 6.46 1.30 -6.18
CA GLY A 154 7.70 1.81 -6.75
C GLY A 154 8.52 2.63 -5.75
N PHE A 155 9.71 3.05 -6.20
CA PHE A 155 10.56 3.94 -5.41
C PHE A 155 9.93 5.31 -5.21
N ARG A 156 10.15 5.87 -4.03
CA ARG A 156 9.70 7.22 -3.65
C ARG A 156 10.74 8.25 -4.05
N HIS A 157 10.26 9.40 -4.51
CA HIS A 157 11.06 10.45 -5.13
C HIS A 157 10.61 11.80 -4.63
N PHE A 158 11.54 12.75 -4.46
CA PHE A 158 11.17 14.12 -4.16
C PHE A 158 10.56 14.82 -5.37
N PHE A 159 9.58 15.68 -5.13
CA PHE A 159 9.04 16.61 -6.12
C PHE A 159 8.76 17.97 -5.48
N SER A 160 8.86 19.04 -6.27
CA SER A 160 8.86 20.39 -5.74
C SER A 160 8.27 21.42 -6.69
N LYS A 161 7.97 22.59 -6.11
CA LYS A 161 7.52 23.80 -6.83
C LYS A 161 8.66 24.50 -7.56
N VAL A 162 9.88 24.27 -7.15
CA VAL A 162 11.10 24.84 -7.72
C VAL A 162 11.95 23.74 -8.32
N ASP A 163 12.77 24.07 -9.31
CA ASP A 163 13.67 23.11 -9.93
C ASP A 163 14.67 22.60 -8.87
N ILE A 164 14.70 21.27 -8.68
CA ILE A 164 15.60 20.57 -7.80
C ILE A 164 16.35 19.52 -8.61
N GLN A 165 17.68 19.54 -8.56
CA GLN A 165 18.55 18.65 -9.33
C GLN A 165 19.61 17.96 -8.46
N THR A 166 19.89 18.53 -7.29
CA THR A 166 20.91 18.05 -6.37
C THR A 166 20.41 18.07 -4.93
N ILE A 167 21.16 17.40 -4.04
CA ILE A 167 20.89 17.42 -2.60
C ILE A 167 20.96 18.84 -2.02
N GLU A 168 21.83 19.71 -2.59
CA GLU A 168 21.96 21.09 -2.16
C GLU A 168 20.69 21.91 -2.37
N ASP A 169 19.92 21.61 -3.42
CA ASP A 169 18.70 22.32 -3.76
C ASP A 169 17.55 22.02 -2.77
N LEU A 170 17.68 20.95 -1.98
CA LEU A 170 16.71 20.63 -0.92
C LEU A 170 16.94 21.46 0.35
N LYS A 171 18.14 22.03 0.56
CA LYS A 171 18.48 22.73 1.80
C LYS A 171 17.56 23.90 2.07
N GLY A 172 16.94 23.86 3.23
CA GLY A 172 16.02 24.91 3.69
C GLY A 172 14.62 24.88 3.09
N LEU A 173 14.32 23.97 2.15
CA LEU A 173 12.96 23.76 1.68
C LEU A 173 12.10 23.19 2.80
N LYS A 174 10.84 23.62 2.84
CA LYS A 174 9.81 23.01 3.67
C LYS A 174 9.28 21.78 2.95
N ILE A 175 9.67 20.60 3.42
CA ILE A 175 9.32 19.33 2.77
C ILE A 175 8.28 18.60 3.63
N ARG A 176 7.19 18.22 2.99
CA ARG A 176 6.23 17.28 3.57
C ARG A 176 6.70 15.85 3.27
N VAL A 177 6.79 15.04 4.31
CA VAL A 177 6.89 13.59 4.24
C VAL A 177 5.77 12.95 5.07
N SER A 178 5.63 11.63 5.01
CA SER A 178 4.75 10.90 5.92
C SER A 178 5.12 11.24 7.38
N ASP A 179 4.14 11.28 8.27
CA ASP A 179 4.35 11.55 9.71
C ASP A 179 4.99 10.32 10.37
N ASP A 180 6.28 10.18 10.14
CA ASP A 180 7.10 9.04 10.51
C ASP A 180 8.50 9.51 10.95
N PRO A 181 9.08 8.95 12.03
CA PRO A 181 10.40 9.34 12.51
C PRO A 181 11.53 9.13 11.49
N ILE A 182 11.47 8.07 10.67
CA ILE A 182 12.46 7.77 9.65
C ILE A 182 12.45 8.85 8.58
N MET A 183 11.26 9.18 8.05
CA MET A 183 11.09 10.21 7.02
C MET A 183 11.44 11.60 7.54
N THR A 184 11.11 11.89 8.81
CA THR A 184 11.55 13.13 9.47
C THR A 184 13.07 13.19 9.59
N GLY A 185 13.71 12.08 9.93
CA GLY A 185 15.17 11.94 9.98
C GLY A 185 15.81 12.13 8.61
N LEU A 186 15.27 11.50 7.57
CA LEU A 186 15.68 11.65 6.17
C LEU A 186 15.72 13.13 5.77
N VAL A 187 14.60 13.83 5.91
CA VAL A 187 14.50 15.26 5.53
C VAL A 187 15.52 16.11 6.28
N LYS A 188 15.74 15.87 7.58
CA LYS A 188 16.75 16.57 8.39
C LYS A 188 18.17 16.26 7.91
N GLY A 189 18.47 14.99 7.61
CA GLY A 189 19.78 14.58 7.07
C GLY A 189 20.11 15.28 5.76
N LEU A 190 19.13 15.50 4.91
CA LEU A 190 19.24 16.24 3.65
C LEU A 190 19.31 17.78 3.84
N GLY A 191 19.24 18.28 5.07
CA GLY A 191 19.33 19.72 5.37
C GLY A 191 18.06 20.50 5.10
N ALA A 192 16.93 19.82 4.90
CA ALA A 192 15.61 20.41 4.68
C ALA A 192 14.80 20.54 5.98
N ALA A 193 13.69 21.26 5.94
CA ALA A 193 12.79 21.45 7.06
C ALA A 193 11.55 20.55 6.91
N PHE A 194 11.36 19.62 7.83
CA PHE A 194 10.13 18.83 7.92
C PHE A 194 8.93 19.74 8.25
N THR A 195 7.84 19.58 7.51
CA THR A 195 6.59 20.29 7.75
C THR A 195 5.43 19.29 7.76
N PRO A 196 4.78 19.05 8.92
CA PRO A 196 3.71 18.08 9.02
C PRO A 196 2.45 18.59 8.31
N VAL A 197 1.95 17.79 7.37
CA VAL A 197 0.70 18.03 6.63
C VAL A 197 0.07 16.67 6.35
N SER A 198 -1.24 16.54 6.54
CA SER A 198 -1.97 15.32 6.17
C SER A 198 -1.91 15.07 4.65
N PHE A 199 -2.04 13.82 4.23
CA PHE A 199 -1.98 13.50 2.79
C PHE A 199 -3.09 14.20 2.01
N GLY A 200 -4.32 14.25 2.55
CA GLY A 200 -5.45 14.92 1.90
C GLY A 200 -5.30 16.45 1.76
N GLU A 201 -4.42 17.08 2.55
CA GLU A 201 -4.14 18.52 2.47
C GLU A 201 -2.91 18.84 1.62
N LEU A 202 -2.18 17.83 1.11
CA LEU A 202 -0.89 18.01 0.45
C LEU A 202 -1.00 18.89 -0.81
N TYR A 203 -1.98 18.63 -1.68
CA TYR A 203 -2.17 19.43 -2.90
C TYR A 203 -2.35 20.91 -2.57
N THR A 204 -3.28 21.22 -1.66
CA THR A 204 -3.54 22.61 -1.24
C THR A 204 -2.33 23.23 -0.54
N SER A 205 -1.60 22.48 0.25
CA SER A 205 -0.40 22.94 0.95
C SER A 205 0.74 23.29 0.00
N LEU A 206 0.94 22.50 -1.06
CA LEU A 206 1.84 22.82 -2.17
C LEU A 206 1.35 24.06 -2.92
N GLN A 207 0.08 24.10 -3.32
CA GLN A 207 -0.50 25.20 -4.05
C GLN A 207 -0.33 26.54 -3.32
N THR A 208 -0.60 26.57 -2.03
CA THR A 208 -0.54 27.78 -1.20
C THR A 208 0.86 28.10 -0.65
N GLY A 209 1.83 27.19 -0.78
CA GLY A 209 3.22 27.39 -0.31
C GLY A 209 3.40 27.17 1.19
N VAL A 210 2.48 26.44 1.84
CA VAL A 210 2.70 25.91 3.19
C VAL A 210 3.89 24.97 3.19
N VAL A 211 4.01 24.13 2.14
CA VAL A 211 5.20 23.34 1.82
C VAL A 211 5.74 23.68 0.43
N ASP A 212 7.03 23.47 0.22
CA ASP A 212 7.72 23.75 -1.03
C ASP A 212 7.92 22.46 -1.86
N ALA A 213 7.98 21.32 -1.19
CA ALA A 213 8.23 20.02 -1.77
C ALA A 213 7.54 18.90 -0.97
N ALA A 214 7.47 17.72 -1.58
CA ALA A 214 7.06 16.49 -0.92
C ALA A 214 7.72 15.29 -1.63
N GLU A 215 7.37 14.07 -1.25
CA GLU A 215 7.86 12.85 -1.87
C GLU A 215 6.74 11.83 -2.05
N GLN A 216 6.77 11.10 -3.15
CA GLN A 216 5.84 10.02 -3.48
C GLN A 216 6.44 9.09 -4.54
N PRO A 217 5.90 7.90 -4.73
CA PRO A 217 6.06 7.14 -5.96
C PRO A 217 5.50 7.92 -7.16
N ILE A 218 6.10 7.74 -8.32
CA ILE A 218 5.75 8.52 -9.52
C ILE A 218 4.29 8.32 -9.96
N THR A 219 3.73 7.13 -9.74
CA THR A 219 2.32 6.84 -10.07
C THR A 219 1.37 7.61 -9.17
N ASN A 220 1.67 7.70 -7.87
CA ASN A 220 0.86 8.44 -6.91
C ASN A 220 1.00 9.95 -7.08
N TYR A 221 2.19 10.43 -7.43
CA TYR A 221 2.42 11.83 -7.78
C TYR A 221 1.53 12.27 -8.95
N LEU A 222 1.45 11.45 -10.02
CA LEU A 222 0.61 11.74 -11.17
C LEU A 222 -0.89 11.63 -10.86
N SER A 223 -1.32 10.54 -10.22
CA SER A 223 -2.75 10.25 -9.98
C SER A 223 -3.41 11.22 -9.00
N ASN A 224 -2.63 11.82 -8.09
CA ASN A 224 -3.09 12.84 -7.17
C ASN A 224 -2.89 14.28 -7.70
N SER A 225 -2.54 14.41 -8.98
CA SER A 225 -2.38 15.71 -9.69
C SER A 225 -1.34 16.65 -9.06
N PHE A 226 -0.37 16.14 -8.31
CA PHE A 226 0.64 16.98 -7.66
C PHE A 226 1.53 17.73 -8.66
N GLN A 227 1.70 17.21 -9.88
CA GLN A 227 2.43 17.86 -10.96
C GLN A 227 1.86 19.22 -11.37
N GLU A 228 0.58 19.47 -11.13
CA GLU A 228 -0.05 20.75 -11.44
C GLU A 228 0.47 21.89 -10.56
N VAL A 229 0.92 21.57 -9.35
CA VAL A 229 1.36 22.53 -8.33
C VAL A 229 2.83 22.41 -7.96
N ALA A 230 3.49 21.32 -8.35
CA ALA A 230 4.91 21.00 -8.09
C ALA A 230 5.49 20.19 -9.26
N PRO A 231 5.84 20.83 -10.41
CA PRO A 231 6.11 20.14 -11.67
C PRO A 231 7.54 19.58 -11.80
N TYR A 232 8.37 19.67 -10.77
CA TYR A 232 9.75 19.19 -10.79
C TYR A 232 9.88 17.95 -9.92
N MET A 233 10.24 16.82 -10.53
CA MET A 233 10.50 15.57 -9.81
C MET A 233 11.98 15.20 -9.92
N LEU A 234 12.58 14.89 -8.78
CA LEU A 234 13.94 14.40 -8.67
C LEU A 234 13.89 12.92 -8.26
N LYS A 235 14.23 12.03 -9.18
CA LYS A 235 14.19 10.58 -8.99
C LYS A 235 15.42 10.10 -8.22
N ASP A 236 15.45 10.39 -6.94
CA ASP A 236 16.50 9.98 -6.00
C ASP A 236 16.31 8.55 -5.47
N GLY A 237 15.06 8.08 -5.42
CA GLY A 237 14.73 6.72 -4.99
C GLY A 237 15.20 6.42 -3.57
N HIS A 238 14.97 7.35 -2.65
CA HIS A 238 15.47 7.26 -1.28
C HIS A 238 14.92 6.09 -0.49
N THR A 239 13.73 5.61 -0.85
CA THR A 239 13.04 4.49 -0.18
C THR A 239 12.12 3.80 -1.17
N LEU A 240 11.93 2.48 -1.03
CA LEU A 240 10.88 1.79 -1.75
C LEU A 240 9.52 2.06 -1.08
N GLY A 241 8.49 2.30 -1.87
CA GLY A 241 7.14 2.49 -1.38
C GLY A 241 6.50 1.15 -0.99
N THR A 242 6.96 0.56 0.11
CA THR A 242 6.38 -0.70 0.60
C THR A 242 4.98 -0.48 1.10
N ILE A 243 4.07 -1.33 0.66
CA ILE A 243 2.69 -1.41 1.15
C ILE A 243 2.43 -2.73 1.85
N GLU A 244 1.50 -2.71 2.78
CA GLU A 244 0.97 -3.89 3.45
C GLU A 244 -0.54 -3.92 3.29
N LEU A 245 -1.07 -5.07 2.91
CA LEU A 245 -2.49 -5.33 2.96
C LEU A 245 -2.81 -5.98 4.29
N ILE A 246 -3.71 -5.37 5.05
CA ILE A 246 -4.12 -5.86 6.37
C ILE A 246 -5.62 -6.18 6.40
N ALA A 247 -6.00 -7.18 7.20
CA ALA A 247 -7.37 -7.48 7.56
C ALA A 247 -7.60 -7.26 9.05
N THR A 248 -8.67 -6.55 9.41
CA THR A 248 -9.02 -6.36 10.83
C THR A 248 -9.51 -7.67 11.46
N ASP A 249 -9.33 -7.81 12.78
CA ASP A 249 -9.86 -8.98 13.50
C ASP A 249 -11.37 -9.07 13.32
N THR A 250 -12.08 -7.94 13.36
CA THR A 250 -13.52 -7.86 13.16
C THR A 250 -13.97 -8.29 11.76
N ALA A 251 -13.16 -8.05 10.74
CA ALA A 251 -13.41 -8.56 9.40
C ALA A 251 -13.29 -10.09 9.35
N LEU A 252 -12.22 -10.63 9.93
CA LEU A 252 -12.00 -12.08 9.96
C LEU A 252 -13.05 -12.81 10.81
N ASP A 253 -13.57 -12.18 11.85
CA ASP A 253 -14.65 -12.76 12.68
C ASP A 253 -15.99 -12.89 11.93
N LYS A 254 -16.21 -12.14 10.84
CA LYS A 254 -17.38 -12.28 9.96
C LYS A 254 -17.29 -13.52 9.04
N LEU A 255 -16.11 -14.12 8.91
CA LEU A 255 -15.79 -15.11 7.88
C LEU A 255 -15.63 -16.51 8.47
N THR A 256 -16.03 -17.52 7.68
CA THR A 256 -15.69 -18.91 7.96
C THR A 256 -14.19 -19.14 7.74
N ASP A 257 -13.62 -20.22 8.26
CA ASP A 257 -12.20 -20.53 8.06
C ASP A 257 -11.84 -20.76 6.58
N GLU A 258 -12.78 -21.29 5.78
CA GLU A 258 -12.63 -21.41 4.34
C GLU A 258 -12.58 -20.04 3.66
N GLN A 259 -13.46 -19.11 4.05
CA GLN A 259 -13.46 -17.75 3.52
C GLN A 259 -12.20 -16.95 3.94
N LYS A 260 -11.67 -17.17 5.15
CA LYS A 260 -10.38 -16.59 5.57
C LYS A 260 -9.22 -17.07 4.70
N ALA A 261 -9.22 -18.36 4.32
CA ALA A 261 -8.23 -18.87 3.38
C ALA A 261 -8.37 -18.23 1.98
N MET A 262 -9.60 -17.97 1.53
CA MET A 262 -9.85 -17.25 0.27
C MET A 262 -9.36 -15.79 0.33
N VAL A 263 -9.51 -15.11 1.49
CA VAL A 263 -8.97 -13.76 1.71
C VAL A 263 -7.44 -13.76 1.56
N GLN A 264 -6.76 -14.75 2.15
CA GLN A 264 -5.31 -14.88 2.01
C GLN A 264 -4.90 -15.15 0.56
N GLU A 265 -5.57 -16.08 -0.13
CA GLU A 265 -5.29 -16.37 -1.54
C GLU A 265 -5.52 -15.16 -2.44
N ALA A 266 -6.57 -14.36 -2.16
CA ALA A 266 -6.84 -13.13 -2.89
C ALA A 266 -5.78 -12.05 -2.63
N ALA A 267 -5.25 -11.96 -1.40
CA ALA A 267 -4.15 -11.06 -1.06
C ALA A 267 -2.87 -11.45 -1.80
N ASP A 268 -2.50 -12.72 -1.79
CA ASP A 268 -1.32 -13.23 -2.49
C ASP A 268 -1.42 -12.98 -4.00
N TYR A 269 -2.59 -13.22 -4.59
CA TYR A 269 -2.85 -12.92 -6.00
C TYR A 269 -2.73 -11.42 -6.31
N ALA A 270 -3.29 -10.57 -5.45
CA ALA A 270 -3.20 -9.11 -5.63
C ALA A 270 -1.75 -8.61 -5.61
N MET A 271 -0.88 -9.23 -4.77
CA MET A 271 0.54 -8.88 -4.73
C MET A 271 1.32 -9.42 -5.94
N GLN A 272 0.89 -10.53 -6.53
CA GLN A 272 1.43 -10.96 -7.82
C GLN A 272 1.10 -9.95 -8.92
N VAL A 273 -0.15 -9.47 -8.99
CA VAL A 273 -0.55 -8.40 -9.93
C VAL A 273 0.25 -7.12 -9.68
N CYS A 274 0.47 -6.76 -8.41
CA CYS A 274 1.34 -5.64 -8.02
C CYS A 274 2.75 -5.77 -8.65
N LYS A 275 3.41 -6.91 -8.43
CA LYS A 275 4.75 -7.22 -8.97
C LYS A 275 4.82 -7.12 -10.49
N GLU A 276 3.78 -7.60 -11.17
CA GLU A 276 3.70 -7.62 -12.64
C GLU A 276 3.40 -6.24 -13.24
N SER A 277 2.69 -5.36 -12.52
CA SER A 277 2.22 -4.09 -13.06
C SER A 277 3.09 -2.87 -12.69
N VAL A 278 3.86 -2.94 -11.61
CA VAL A 278 4.53 -1.77 -11.03
C VAL A 278 5.48 -1.07 -12.00
N THR A 279 6.37 -1.81 -12.66
CA THR A 279 7.35 -1.23 -13.60
C THR A 279 6.65 -0.54 -14.78
N LEU A 280 5.68 -1.21 -15.41
CA LEU A 280 4.93 -0.64 -16.53
C LEU A 280 4.18 0.64 -16.13
N LYS A 281 3.54 0.63 -14.97
CA LYS A 281 2.82 1.79 -14.44
C LYS A 281 3.74 2.97 -14.18
N GLN A 282 4.95 2.73 -13.66
CA GLN A 282 5.94 3.78 -13.45
C GLN A 282 6.42 4.39 -14.78
N GLU A 283 6.69 3.54 -15.79
CA GLU A 283 7.08 4.00 -17.14
C GLU A 283 5.98 4.83 -17.81
N GLU A 284 4.73 4.37 -17.74
CA GLU A 284 3.58 5.10 -18.28
C GLU A 284 3.38 6.45 -17.55
N ALA A 285 3.53 6.47 -16.22
CA ALA A 285 3.41 7.70 -15.45
C ALA A 285 4.52 8.69 -15.82
N GLN A 286 5.77 8.22 -15.93
CA GLN A 286 6.89 9.07 -16.34
C GLN A 286 6.68 9.66 -17.72
N GLN A 287 6.24 8.87 -18.70
CA GLN A 287 5.98 9.38 -20.05
C GLN A 287 4.88 10.42 -20.05
N LYS A 288 3.78 10.19 -19.33
CA LYS A 288 2.68 11.17 -19.20
C LYS A 288 3.16 12.48 -18.58
N LEU A 289 3.99 12.43 -17.55
CA LEU A 289 4.55 13.62 -16.89
C LEU A 289 5.42 14.44 -17.87
N ILE A 290 6.25 13.76 -18.65
CA ILE A 290 7.08 14.41 -19.68
C ILE A 290 6.18 15.06 -20.75
N ASP A 291 5.16 14.37 -21.22
CA ASP A 291 4.21 14.89 -22.22
C ASP A 291 3.41 16.10 -21.69
N MET A 292 3.18 16.18 -20.37
CA MET A 292 2.56 17.32 -19.69
C MET A 292 3.53 18.48 -19.46
N GLY A 293 4.82 18.32 -19.78
CA GLY A 293 5.85 19.35 -19.62
C GLY A 293 6.47 19.44 -18.23
N CYS A 294 6.31 18.40 -17.42
CA CYS A 294 7.01 18.29 -16.12
C CYS A 294 8.50 17.98 -16.35
N THR A 295 9.33 18.44 -15.44
CA THR A 295 10.75 18.07 -15.40
C THR A 295 10.91 16.86 -14.50
N VAL A 296 11.47 15.79 -15.06
CA VAL A 296 11.82 14.57 -14.32
C VAL A 296 13.33 14.34 -14.44
N THR A 297 14.05 14.51 -13.35
CA THR A 297 15.51 14.40 -13.30
C THR A 297 15.92 13.12 -12.57
N GLU A 298 16.81 12.34 -13.18
CA GLU A 298 17.39 11.13 -12.56
C GLU A 298 18.59 11.51 -11.70
N VAL A 299 18.74 10.89 -10.54
CA VAL A 299 19.94 10.94 -9.70
C VAL A 299 20.82 9.75 -10.04
N GLU A 300 21.89 9.99 -10.81
CA GLU A 300 22.84 8.95 -11.24
C GLU A 300 23.70 8.44 -10.07
N ASP A 301 24.25 9.36 -9.26
CA ASP A 301 25.07 9.03 -8.09
C ASP A 301 24.29 9.25 -6.79
N LYS A 302 23.88 8.16 -6.17
CA LYS A 302 23.14 8.17 -4.90
C LYS A 302 24.06 8.25 -3.66
N THR A 303 25.38 8.16 -3.83
CA THR A 303 26.34 8.15 -2.71
C THR A 303 26.21 9.36 -1.79
N PRO A 304 26.07 10.62 -2.28
CA PRO A 304 25.89 11.77 -1.40
C PRO A 304 24.57 11.70 -0.59
N TRP A 305 23.54 11.13 -1.16
CA TRP A 305 22.23 10.95 -0.53
C TRP A 305 22.28 9.90 0.58
N GLN A 306 22.94 8.77 0.31
CA GLN A 306 23.15 7.71 1.29
C GLN A 306 23.97 8.21 2.48
N GLU A 307 25.06 8.96 2.22
CA GLU A 307 25.88 9.52 3.29
C GLU A 307 25.12 10.55 4.14
N ALA A 308 24.29 11.39 3.51
CA ALA A 308 23.48 12.38 4.22
C ALA A 308 22.40 11.76 5.13
N THR A 309 21.98 10.54 4.85
CA THR A 309 20.93 9.81 5.59
C THR A 309 21.46 8.66 6.43
N LYS A 310 22.78 8.47 6.46
CA LYS A 310 23.47 7.37 7.15
C LYS A 310 23.14 7.30 8.64
N ASP A 311 23.09 8.44 9.32
CA ASP A 311 22.75 8.48 10.76
C ASP A 311 21.35 7.91 11.03
N VAL A 312 20.39 8.10 10.12
CA VAL A 312 19.06 7.54 10.23
C VAL A 312 19.08 6.02 10.11
N LEU A 313 19.85 5.51 9.15
CA LEU A 313 20.03 4.07 8.98
C LEU A 313 20.69 3.46 10.22
N GLU A 314 21.87 3.96 10.64
CA GLU A 314 22.63 3.44 11.76
C GLU A 314 21.85 3.45 13.09
N ALA A 315 21.08 4.52 13.34
CA ALA A 315 20.29 4.65 14.56
C ALA A 315 19.16 3.61 14.65
N ASN A 316 18.64 3.16 13.51
CA ASN A 316 17.46 2.28 13.47
C ASN A 316 17.82 0.80 13.24
N ILE A 317 19.02 0.49 12.78
CA ILE A 317 19.49 -0.91 12.73
C ILE A 317 20.14 -1.37 14.05
N ALA A 318 20.48 -0.44 14.95
CA ALA A 318 21.18 -0.74 16.20
C ALA A 318 20.40 -1.72 17.07
N GLY A 319 20.96 -2.90 17.32
CA GLY A 319 20.35 -3.99 18.07
C GLY A 319 19.45 -4.92 17.24
N MET A 320 19.39 -4.70 15.94
CA MET A 320 18.68 -5.53 14.94
C MET A 320 19.54 -5.73 13.69
N GLU A 321 20.85 -5.74 13.84
CA GLU A 321 21.82 -5.84 12.75
C GLU A 321 21.65 -7.15 11.96
N ASP A 322 21.21 -8.21 12.61
CA ASP A 322 20.91 -9.51 12.00
C ASP A 322 19.78 -9.44 10.98
N ILE A 323 18.73 -8.66 11.25
CA ILE A 323 17.62 -8.42 10.31
C ILE A 323 18.14 -7.65 9.09
N TYR A 324 18.92 -6.58 9.34
CA TYR A 324 19.52 -5.79 8.26
C TYR A 324 20.43 -6.64 7.37
N GLU A 325 21.34 -7.42 7.96
CA GLU A 325 22.23 -8.33 7.24
C GLU A 325 21.46 -9.37 6.44
N ALA A 326 20.37 -9.92 7.01
CA ALA A 326 19.52 -10.89 6.32
C ALA A 326 18.84 -10.27 5.08
N ILE A 327 18.34 -9.03 5.17
CA ILE A 327 17.76 -8.32 4.03
C ILE A 327 18.84 -8.06 2.97
N MET A 328 20.01 -7.54 3.37
CA MET A 328 21.10 -7.20 2.45
C MET A 328 21.68 -8.44 1.74
N ALA A 329 21.60 -9.61 2.35
CA ALA A 329 22.05 -10.87 1.75
C ALA A 329 21.16 -11.35 0.58
N LEU A 330 19.99 -10.73 0.37
CA LEU A 330 19.05 -11.05 -0.72
C LEU A 330 19.30 -10.23 -2.00
N GLN A 331 20.29 -9.32 -2.01
CA GLN A 331 20.62 -8.48 -3.17
C GLN A 331 20.95 -9.26 -4.44
#